data_8651c47f39c9858023e1ce2507a6b8c7
#
_entry.id   8651c47f39c9858023e1ce2507a6b8c7
#
_cell.length_a   1.000
_cell.length_b   1.000
_cell.length_c   1.000
_cell.angle_alpha   90.00
_cell.angle_beta   90.00
_cell.angle_gamma   90.00
#
_symmetry.space_group_name_H-M   'P 1'
#
loop_
_entity.id
_entity.type
_entity.pdbx_description
1 polymer ?
#
loop_
_entity_poly.entity_id
_entity_poly.type
_entity_poly.pdbx_seq_one_letter_code
_entity_poly.pdbx_strand_id
1 'polypeptide(L)'
;MKNFLVLCQSSRAFFLLMVSGLLIAFSFFLLLKFEMDWGSWNENDIDQKLDFSGVNTLSWGQFSWMHFPSFDQAKFQITPEMKKTKFRIPILMFHYNKDIPSNTDDQLWYKLSYAPQKLEALFEYLDKNNIKTLTFWDMKAILEGEMSLPERAVILTFDDGHREHYTTVLPLLKKYNLKAVFFIISGKADTDPLFVTWDEIRKIAEQGSEIWSHSVNHYAISTLSLSGVRYEVIDSKKQLEAKLGLPIISFCYPMGRYDARVLKEVEKEYLFARSTKWGDLFRFAKRFEIPTIRVFPTTKIGELAKYWWL
;
A
#
# COMPACT_ATOMS: atom_id res chain seq x y z
N MET A 1 -24.83 -11.72 -44.22
CA MET A 1 -24.82 -10.28 -43.99
C MET A 1 -26.12 -9.73 -43.36
N LYS A 2 -27.34 -10.20 -43.78
CA LYS A 2 -28.62 -9.70 -43.16
C LYS A 2 -28.77 -10.04 -41.66
N ASN A 3 -28.27 -11.17 -41.17
CA ASN A 3 -28.38 -11.58 -39.76
C ASN A 3 -27.40 -10.86 -38.83
N PHE A 4 -26.36 -10.23 -39.35
CA PHE A 4 -25.41 -9.45 -38.55
C PHE A 4 -25.95 -8.04 -38.19
N LEU A 5 -26.77 -7.47 -39.06
CA LEU A 5 -27.39 -6.16 -38.87
C LEU A 5 -28.52 -6.19 -37.85
N VAL A 6 -29.22 -7.32 -37.67
CA VAL A 6 -30.31 -7.47 -36.66
C VAL A 6 -29.71 -7.58 -35.25
N LEU A 7 -28.55 -8.23 -35.11
CA LEU A 7 -27.83 -8.31 -33.82
C LEU A 7 -27.28 -6.93 -33.38
N CYS A 8 -26.88 -6.08 -34.32
CA CYS A 8 -26.44 -4.72 -34.00
C CYS A 8 -27.59 -3.78 -33.53
N GLN A 9 -28.83 -3.99 -33.98
CA GLN A 9 -29.96 -3.18 -33.55
C GLN A 9 -30.48 -3.56 -32.16
N SER A 10 -30.38 -4.83 -31.76
CA SER A 10 -30.73 -5.28 -30.39
C SER A 10 -29.67 -4.88 -29.35
N SER A 11 -28.41 -4.73 -29.76
CA SER A 11 -27.34 -4.28 -28.86
C SER A 11 -27.44 -2.79 -28.50
N ARG A 12 -28.14 -1.96 -29.31
CA ARG A 12 -28.38 -0.55 -28.96
C ARG A 12 -29.24 -0.38 -27.70
N ALA A 13 -30.19 -1.26 -27.47
CA ALA A 13 -31.04 -1.22 -26.27
C ALA A 13 -30.29 -1.75 -25.02
N PHE A 14 -29.37 -2.68 -25.19
CA PHE A 14 -28.54 -3.21 -24.10
C PHE A 14 -27.44 -2.22 -23.66
N PHE A 15 -26.99 -1.37 -24.59
CA PHE A 15 -25.95 -0.37 -24.35
C PHE A 15 -26.41 0.81 -23.47
N LEU A 16 -27.70 1.07 -23.38
CA LEU A 16 -28.26 2.16 -22.55
C LEU A 16 -28.42 1.81 -21.08
N LEU A 17 -28.25 0.54 -20.68
CA LEU A 17 -28.46 0.04 -19.31
C LEU A 17 -27.17 -0.30 -18.53
N MET A 18 -25.99 -0.22 -19.16
CA MET A 18 -24.70 -0.54 -18.52
C MET A 18 -23.77 0.68 -18.54
N VAL A 19 -24.12 1.68 -17.74
CA VAL A 19 -23.28 2.88 -17.55
C VAL A 19 -22.26 2.61 -16.45
N SER A 20 -21.14 2.00 -16.79
CA SER A 20 -19.90 2.11 -16.03
C SER A 20 -18.78 2.59 -16.96
N GLY A 21 -17.90 3.49 -16.47
CA GLY A 21 -16.94 4.26 -17.27
C GLY A 21 -16.04 3.50 -18.24
N LEU A 22 -15.83 2.19 -18.04
CA LEU A 22 -15.02 1.34 -18.92
C LEU A 22 -15.73 1.01 -20.25
N LEU A 23 -17.06 0.91 -20.28
CA LEU A 23 -17.83 0.62 -21.47
C LEU A 23 -17.96 1.88 -22.37
N ILE A 24 -17.96 3.07 -21.78
CA ILE A 24 -17.97 4.33 -22.55
C ILE A 24 -16.66 4.48 -23.33
N ALA A 25 -15.51 4.15 -22.75
CA ALA A 25 -14.22 4.22 -23.46
C ALA A 25 -14.13 3.21 -24.61
N PHE A 26 -14.65 1.99 -24.41
CA PHE A 26 -14.68 0.96 -25.47
C PHE A 26 -15.67 1.29 -26.59
N SER A 27 -16.82 1.91 -26.25
CA SER A 27 -17.82 2.36 -27.22
C SER A 27 -17.34 3.55 -28.03
N PHE A 28 -16.58 4.46 -27.39
CA PHE A 28 -15.98 5.61 -28.08
C PHE A 28 -14.90 5.15 -29.06
N PHE A 29 -14.11 4.15 -28.67
CA PHE A 29 -13.10 3.53 -29.54
C PHE A 29 -13.73 2.82 -30.76
N LEU A 30 -14.87 2.15 -30.58
CA LEU A 30 -15.62 1.52 -31.68
C LEU A 30 -16.30 2.53 -32.60
N LEU A 31 -16.80 3.64 -32.08
CA LEU A 31 -17.40 4.73 -32.89
C LEU A 31 -16.33 5.46 -33.72
N LEU A 32 -15.17 5.74 -33.13
CA LEU A 32 -14.04 6.35 -33.86
C LEU A 32 -13.48 5.41 -34.95
N LYS A 33 -13.58 4.09 -34.76
CA LYS A 33 -13.15 3.08 -35.72
C LYS A 33 -14.06 3.04 -36.97
N PHE A 34 -15.27 3.53 -36.89
CA PHE A 34 -16.25 3.46 -37.98
C PHE A 34 -16.22 4.69 -38.92
N GLU A 35 -15.58 5.79 -38.51
CA GLU A 35 -15.51 7.04 -39.30
C GLU A 35 -14.11 7.32 -39.90
N MET A 36 -13.12 6.42 -39.71
CA MET A 36 -11.75 6.69 -40.15
C MET A 36 -11.19 5.65 -41.11
N ASP A 37 -10.61 6.17 -42.17
CA ASP A 37 -9.95 5.40 -43.26
C ASP A 37 -8.63 4.76 -42.74
N TRP A 38 -8.48 3.45 -42.90
CA TRP A 38 -7.45 2.60 -42.27
C TRP A 38 -6.07 2.70 -42.88
N GLY A 39 -5.80 3.68 -43.71
CA GLY A 39 -4.60 3.71 -44.56
C GLY A 39 -3.30 4.24 -43.95
N SER A 40 -3.31 4.89 -42.78
CA SER A 40 -2.10 5.60 -42.33
C SER A 40 -2.05 5.89 -40.83
N TRP A 41 -1.96 4.86 -39.98
CA TRP A 41 -1.73 5.09 -38.54
C TRP A 41 -0.30 4.76 -38.14
N ASN A 42 0.37 5.74 -37.51
CA ASN A 42 1.65 5.59 -36.84
C ASN A 42 1.42 5.68 -35.32
N GLU A 43 2.09 4.85 -34.53
CA GLU A 43 1.94 4.83 -33.05
C GLU A 43 2.16 6.20 -32.38
N ASN A 44 2.91 7.10 -33.01
CA ASN A 44 3.16 8.45 -32.50
C ASN A 44 1.99 9.43 -32.64
N ASP A 45 0.94 9.08 -33.39
CA ASP A 45 -0.24 9.95 -33.58
C ASP A 45 -1.29 9.81 -32.45
N ILE A 46 -1.17 8.78 -31.61
CA ILE A 46 -2.13 8.50 -30.54
C ILE A 46 -1.94 9.51 -29.39
N ASP A 47 -0.71 9.88 -29.05
CA ASP A 47 -0.41 10.77 -27.93
C ASP A 47 -0.76 12.25 -28.18
N GLN A 48 -0.93 12.68 -29.46
CA GLN A 48 -1.23 14.07 -29.79
C GLN A 48 -2.72 14.39 -29.96
N LYS A 49 -3.60 13.38 -30.09
CA LYS A 49 -5.04 13.60 -30.38
C LYS A 49 -5.99 13.19 -29.28
N LEU A 50 -5.54 12.61 -28.19
CA LEU A 50 -6.38 12.30 -27.05
C LEU A 50 -6.30 13.46 -26.06
N ASP A 51 -7.14 14.47 -26.25
CA ASP A 51 -7.38 15.51 -25.27
C ASP A 51 -8.30 14.96 -24.16
N PHE A 52 -7.71 14.59 -23.04
CA PHE A 52 -8.42 14.17 -21.83
C PHE A 52 -8.88 15.33 -20.92
N SER A 53 -8.82 16.59 -21.40
CA SER A 53 -9.21 17.77 -20.63
C SER A 53 -10.70 17.80 -20.23
N GLY A 54 -11.54 16.96 -20.83
CA GLY A 54 -12.97 16.80 -20.51
C GLY A 54 -13.33 15.59 -19.64
N VAL A 55 -12.37 14.71 -19.34
CA VAL A 55 -12.60 13.61 -18.40
C VAL A 55 -12.43 14.17 -17.00
N ASN A 56 -13.53 14.29 -16.25
CA ASN A 56 -13.49 14.60 -14.83
C ASN A 56 -12.71 13.51 -14.10
N THR A 57 -11.39 13.61 -14.11
CA THR A 57 -10.56 13.00 -13.07
C THR A 57 -11.04 13.61 -11.76
N LEU A 58 -11.51 12.80 -10.83
CA LEU A 58 -11.87 13.22 -9.49
C LEU A 58 -10.84 14.25 -9.04
N SER A 59 -11.26 15.51 -8.94
CA SER A 59 -10.33 16.61 -8.73
C SER A 59 -9.66 16.43 -7.38
N TRP A 60 -8.37 16.69 -7.31
CA TRP A 60 -7.53 16.73 -6.09
C TRP A 60 -8.17 17.50 -4.92
N GLY A 61 -9.22 18.28 -5.17
CA GLY A 61 -9.99 19.03 -4.15
C GLY A 61 -10.78 18.18 -3.18
N GLN A 62 -11.06 16.89 -3.45
CA GLN A 62 -11.79 16.03 -2.51
C GLN A 62 -10.93 15.48 -1.37
N PHE A 63 -9.60 15.56 -1.49
CA PHE A 63 -8.63 15.11 -0.47
C PHE A 63 -7.85 16.28 0.15
N SER A 64 -8.40 17.51 0.10
CA SER A 64 -7.73 18.74 0.57
C SER A 64 -7.36 18.72 2.07
N TRP A 65 -7.88 17.78 2.83
CA TRP A 65 -7.56 17.57 4.25
C TRP A 65 -6.42 16.56 4.48
N MET A 66 -6.07 15.71 3.48
CA MET A 66 -4.87 14.89 3.52
C MET A 66 -3.71 15.68 2.89
N HIS A 67 -2.96 16.40 3.71
CA HIS A 67 -1.71 17.02 3.28
C HIS A 67 -0.61 15.94 3.16
N PHE A 68 -0.72 15.07 2.15
CA PHE A 68 0.46 14.32 1.71
C PHE A 68 1.21 15.21 0.72
N PRO A 69 2.45 15.60 1.04
CA PRO A 69 3.25 16.38 0.10
C PRO A 69 3.46 15.56 -1.18
N SER A 70 3.41 16.22 -2.34
CA SER A 70 3.82 15.58 -3.59
C SER A 70 5.27 15.11 -3.40
N PHE A 71 5.51 13.81 -3.51
CA PHE A 71 6.85 13.25 -3.36
C PHE A 71 7.40 12.82 -4.71
N ASP A 72 8.47 13.46 -5.10
CA ASP A 72 9.28 13.06 -6.26
C ASP A 72 10.60 12.49 -5.72
N GLN A 73 10.76 11.18 -5.81
CA GLN A 73 11.97 10.50 -5.34
C GLN A 73 13.25 11.02 -6.02
N ALA A 74 13.15 11.42 -7.29
CA ALA A 74 14.29 11.98 -8.01
C ALA A 74 14.76 13.33 -7.43
N LYS A 75 13.87 14.04 -6.72
CA LYS A 75 14.15 15.32 -6.06
C LYS A 75 14.51 15.17 -4.58
N PHE A 76 14.39 13.99 -4.00
CA PHE A 76 14.76 13.76 -2.60
C PHE A 76 16.27 13.84 -2.44
N GLN A 77 16.73 14.91 -1.79
CA GLN A 77 18.16 15.15 -1.57
C GLN A 77 18.65 14.47 -0.31
N ILE A 78 19.51 13.47 -0.50
CA ILE A 78 20.14 12.75 0.62
C ILE A 78 21.37 13.54 1.10
N THR A 79 21.27 14.12 2.29
CA THR A 79 22.37 14.85 2.92
C THR A 79 23.40 13.91 3.56
N PRO A 80 24.64 14.39 3.83
CA PRO A 80 25.64 13.63 4.57
C PRO A 80 25.18 13.27 5.99
N GLU A 81 24.39 14.13 6.63
CA GLU A 81 23.81 13.96 7.96
C GLU A 81 22.78 12.80 7.95
N MET A 82 21.88 12.78 6.97
CA MET A 82 20.92 11.69 6.81
C MET A 82 21.62 10.35 6.70
N LYS A 83 22.73 10.25 5.95
CA LYS A 83 23.48 8.99 5.79
C LYS A 83 24.01 8.44 7.11
N LYS A 84 24.26 9.28 8.10
CA LYS A 84 24.76 8.93 9.42
C LYS A 84 23.61 8.69 10.42
N THR A 85 22.38 9.10 10.07
CA THR A 85 21.24 9.05 10.98
C THR A 85 20.90 7.61 11.36
N LYS A 86 20.77 7.41 12.66
CA LYS A 86 20.29 6.17 13.29
C LYS A 86 19.48 6.52 14.53
N PHE A 87 18.39 5.84 14.74
CA PHE A 87 17.59 5.94 15.96
C PHE A 87 16.82 4.64 16.19
N ARG A 88 16.38 4.43 17.42
CA ARG A 88 15.51 3.30 17.72
C ARG A 88 14.07 3.70 17.45
N ILE A 89 13.31 2.82 16.83
CA ILE A 89 11.88 2.89 16.67
C ILE A 89 11.35 1.47 16.44
N PRO A 90 10.56 0.94 17.35
CA PRO A 90 9.97 -0.36 17.18
C PRO A 90 8.91 -0.28 16.07
N ILE A 91 9.04 -1.15 15.07
CA ILE A 91 8.05 -1.34 14.01
C ILE A 91 7.39 -2.69 14.28
N LEU A 92 6.14 -2.67 14.71
CA LEU A 92 5.39 -3.89 14.99
C LEU A 92 4.74 -4.42 13.71
N MET A 93 4.96 -5.69 13.43
CA MET A 93 4.46 -6.37 12.24
C MET A 93 3.30 -7.29 12.58
N PHE A 94 2.13 -6.98 12.05
CA PHE A 94 0.90 -7.77 12.14
C PHE A 94 0.49 -8.27 10.75
N HIS A 95 -0.29 -9.38 10.72
CA HIS A 95 -0.90 -9.90 9.49
C HIS A 95 -2.39 -10.14 9.76
N TYR A 96 -2.78 -11.33 10.24
CA TYR A 96 -4.18 -11.63 10.54
C TYR A 96 -4.63 -11.05 11.88
N ASN A 97 -5.72 -10.29 11.86
CA ASN A 97 -6.34 -9.77 13.08
C ASN A 97 -7.65 -10.47 13.35
N LYS A 98 -7.55 -11.79 13.51
CA LYS A 98 -8.63 -12.74 13.79
C LYS A 98 -8.28 -13.61 14.97
N ASP A 99 -9.30 -14.17 15.59
CA ASP A 99 -9.15 -15.21 16.61
C ASP A 99 -8.97 -16.57 15.91
N ILE A 100 -7.74 -17.03 15.82
CA ILE A 100 -7.38 -18.28 15.16
C ILE A 100 -7.00 -19.29 16.24
N PRO A 101 -7.68 -20.45 16.32
CA PRO A 101 -7.38 -21.48 17.31
C PRO A 101 -5.95 -22.01 17.17
N SER A 102 -5.28 -22.24 18.30
CA SER A 102 -3.90 -22.78 18.33
C SER A 102 -3.79 -24.20 17.78
N ASN A 103 -4.90 -24.94 17.74
CA ASN A 103 -4.97 -26.32 17.23
C ASN A 103 -5.40 -26.39 15.76
N THR A 104 -5.37 -25.28 15.02
CA THR A 104 -5.62 -25.28 13.58
C THR A 104 -4.56 -26.08 12.85
N ASP A 105 -4.93 -26.73 11.73
CA ASP A 105 -3.98 -27.45 10.87
C ASP A 105 -3.00 -26.50 10.19
N ASP A 106 -3.41 -25.27 9.88
CA ASP A 106 -2.52 -24.23 9.37
C ASP A 106 -1.82 -23.49 10.51
N GLN A 107 -0.70 -24.05 10.93
CA GLN A 107 0.17 -23.46 11.96
C GLN A 107 0.82 -22.14 11.55
N LEU A 108 1.00 -21.87 10.24
CA LEU A 108 1.52 -20.60 9.78
C LEU A 108 0.47 -19.51 9.96
N TRP A 109 -0.78 -19.80 9.62
CA TRP A 109 -1.89 -18.89 9.82
C TRP A 109 -2.06 -18.50 11.30
N TYR A 110 -2.02 -19.51 12.21
CA TYR A 110 -2.03 -19.23 13.64
C TYR A 110 -0.86 -18.31 14.06
N LYS A 111 0.39 -18.64 13.67
CA LYS A 111 1.60 -17.87 14.05
C LYS A 111 1.61 -16.44 13.53
N LEU A 112 0.85 -16.14 12.48
CA LEU A 112 0.71 -14.81 11.92
C LEU A 112 -0.52 -14.06 12.45
N SER A 113 -1.32 -14.68 13.32
CA SER A 113 -2.51 -14.06 13.90
C SER A 113 -2.19 -13.26 15.17
N TYR A 114 -3.02 -12.26 15.42
CA TYR A 114 -3.09 -11.55 16.70
C TYR A 114 -4.54 -11.17 16.95
N ALA A 115 -5.15 -11.80 17.97
CA ALA A 115 -6.58 -11.72 18.22
C ALA A 115 -7.05 -10.26 18.41
N PRO A 116 -8.25 -9.89 17.94
CA PRO A 116 -8.79 -8.53 18.05
C PRO A 116 -8.77 -7.97 19.48
N GLN A 117 -9.10 -8.80 20.49
CA GLN A 117 -9.11 -8.41 21.89
C GLN A 117 -7.70 -8.06 22.39
N LYS A 118 -6.68 -8.77 21.93
CA LYS A 118 -5.26 -8.47 22.25
C LYS A 118 -4.79 -7.20 21.56
N LEU A 119 -5.22 -7.02 20.29
CA LEU A 119 -4.90 -5.80 19.54
C LEU A 119 -5.54 -4.59 20.22
N GLU A 120 -6.79 -4.68 20.63
CA GLU A 120 -7.48 -3.62 21.37
C GLU A 120 -6.79 -3.29 22.68
N ALA A 121 -6.42 -4.31 23.48
CA ALA A 121 -5.67 -4.11 24.71
C ALA A 121 -4.30 -3.44 24.47
N LEU A 122 -3.63 -3.76 23.36
CA LEU A 122 -2.40 -3.08 22.97
C LEU A 122 -2.65 -1.61 22.64
N PHE A 123 -3.67 -1.29 21.85
CA PHE A 123 -4.00 0.08 21.48
C PHE A 123 -4.40 0.92 22.70
N GLU A 124 -5.18 0.36 23.62
CA GLU A 124 -5.49 0.98 24.90
C GLU A 124 -4.22 1.24 25.73
N TYR A 125 -3.27 0.29 25.73
CA TYR A 125 -1.99 0.47 26.41
C TYR A 125 -1.17 1.62 25.79
N LEU A 126 -1.11 1.71 24.45
CA LEU A 126 -0.41 2.80 23.76
C LEU A 126 -1.00 4.15 24.11
N ASP A 127 -2.32 4.28 24.08
CA ASP A 127 -3.05 5.50 24.42
C ASP A 127 -2.83 5.90 25.89
N LYS A 128 -3.09 5.00 26.83
CA LYS A 128 -2.91 5.26 28.28
C LYS A 128 -1.48 5.66 28.67
N ASN A 129 -0.48 5.20 27.94
CA ASN A 129 0.93 5.51 28.20
C ASN A 129 1.49 6.62 27.30
N ASN A 130 0.61 7.30 26.52
CA ASN A 130 0.97 8.38 25.60
C ASN A 130 2.11 8.00 24.63
N ILE A 131 2.09 6.74 24.13
CA ILE A 131 3.03 6.26 23.13
C ILE A 131 2.53 6.70 21.76
N LYS A 132 3.33 7.47 21.03
CA LYS A 132 2.94 8.03 19.73
C LYS A 132 3.03 6.97 18.64
N THR A 133 1.98 6.83 17.85
CA THR A 133 2.07 6.04 16.62
C THR A 133 2.60 6.91 15.50
N LEU A 134 3.71 6.50 14.90
CA LEU A 134 4.35 7.16 13.77
C LEU A 134 4.14 6.36 12.47
N THR A 135 4.47 7.00 11.37
CA THR A 135 4.38 6.46 10.03
C THR A 135 5.72 6.62 9.28
N PHE A 136 5.82 6.17 8.03
CA PHE A 136 7.03 6.39 7.22
C PHE A 136 7.15 7.84 6.73
N TRP A 137 6.03 8.55 6.57
CA TRP A 137 6.08 10.01 6.35
C TRP A 137 6.63 10.75 7.56
N ASP A 138 6.26 10.36 8.79
CA ASP A 138 6.86 10.91 10.00
C ASP A 138 8.36 10.59 10.07
N MET A 139 8.78 9.39 9.68
CA MET A 139 10.22 9.05 9.58
C MET A 139 10.95 9.94 8.59
N LYS A 140 10.33 10.23 7.43
CA LYS A 140 10.89 11.17 6.46
C LYS A 140 11.03 12.57 7.06
N ALA A 141 9.99 13.10 7.71
CA ALA A 141 10.02 14.40 8.37
C ALA A 141 11.10 14.48 9.46
N ILE A 142 11.30 13.39 10.24
CA ILE A 142 12.40 13.29 11.22
C ILE A 142 13.77 13.36 10.53
N LEU A 143 13.94 12.67 9.41
CA LEU A 143 15.19 12.68 8.65
C LEU A 143 15.52 14.07 8.05
N GLU A 144 14.51 14.82 7.67
CA GLU A 144 14.62 16.18 7.12
C GLU A 144 14.75 17.26 8.21
N GLY A 145 14.60 16.87 9.49
CA GLY A 145 14.63 17.79 10.62
C GLY A 145 13.36 18.62 10.79
N GLU A 146 12.30 18.27 10.07
CA GLU A 146 10.99 18.93 10.18
C GLU A 146 10.18 18.46 11.40
N MET A 147 10.53 17.29 11.94
CA MET A 147 9.92 16.69 13.11
C MET A 147 10.98 16.12 14.04
N SER A 148 10.82 16.33 15.35
CA SER A 148 11.64 15.65 16.36
C SER A 148 11.11 14.24 16.63
N LEU A 149 12.01 13.27 16.82
CA LEU A 149 11.62 11.93 17.24
C LEU A 149 11.00 12.01 18.65
N PRO A 150 9.75 11.57 18.84
CA PRO A 150 9.15 11.53 20.16
C PRO A 150 9.90 10.57 21.09
N GLU A 151 9.94 10.88 22.40
CA GLU A 151 10.58 10.05 23.42
C GLU A 151 10.03 8.61 23.45
N ARG A 152 8.74 8.46 23.17
CA ARG A 152 8.05 7.16 23.09
C ARG A 152 7.26 7.09 21.81
N ALA A 153 7.67 6.22 20.92
CA ALA A 153 7.03 6.05 19.64
C ALA A 153 7.05 4.60 19.17
N VAL A 154 6.11 4.26 18.29
CA VAL A 154 5.98 2.97 17.62
C VAL A 154 5.43 3.17 16.23
N ILE A 155 5.81 2.32 15.28
CA ILE A 155 5.12 2.19 14.00
C ILE A 155 4.33 0.88 14.04
N LEU A 156 3.02 0.98 13.84
CA LEU A 156 2.15 -0.19 13.68
C LEU A 156 2.07 -0.52 12.19
N THR A 157 2.43 -1.75 11.79
CA THR A 157 2.36 -2.17 10.40
C THR A 157 1.48 -3.40 10.23
N PHE A 158 0.60 -3.36 9.23
CA PHE A 158 -0.33 -4.44 8.88
C PHE A 158 -0.03 -4.89 7.46
N ASP A 159 0.38 -6.15 7.31
CA ASP A 159 0.82 -6.71 6.04
C ASP A 159 -0.33 -7.41 5.31
N ASP A 160 -0.17 -7.60 3.99
CA ASP A 160 -1.02 -8.31 3.05
C ASP A 160 -2.30 -7.57 2.61
N GLY A 161 -2.91 -6.74 3.45
CA GLY A 161 -4.18 -6.09 3.15
C GLY A 161 -5.39 -7.00 3.35
N HIS A 162 -5.36 -7.85 4.39
CA HIS A 162 -6.50 -8.69 4.75
C HIS A 162 -7.74 -7.86 5.08
N ARG A 163 -8.93 -8.38 4.80
CA ARG A 163 -10.19 -7.63 4.96
C ARG A 163 -10.46 -7.19 6.39
N GLU A 164 -9.99 -7.93 7.39
CA GLU A 164 -10.07 -7.52 8.79
C GLU A 164 -9.26 -6.26 9.12
N HIS A 165 -8.33 -5.82 8.27
CA HIS A 165 -7.68 -4.53 8.44
C HIS A 165 -8.68 -3.37 8.33
N TYR A 166 -9.70 -3.53 7.48
CA TYR A 166 -10.80 -2.57 7.39
C TYR A 166 -11.88 -2.83 8.43
N THR A 167 -12.31 -4.09 8.61
CA THR A 167 -13.49 -4.41 9.43
C THR A 167 -13.20 -4.44 10.92
N THR A 168 -11.95 -4.68 11.32
CA THR A 168 -11.53 -4.83 12.73
C THR A 168 -10.49 -3.78 13.13
N VAL A 169 -9.38 -3.67 12.39
CA VAL A 169 -8.26 -2.80 12.77
C VAL A 169 -8.63 -1.32 12.67
N LEU A 170 -9.24 -0.90 11.56
CA LEU A 170 -9.62 0.50 11.35
C LEU A 170 -10.57 1.05 12.43
N PRO A 171 -11.64 0.36 12.85
CA PRO A 171 -12.47 0.81 13.96
C PRO A 171 -11.68 1.01 15.27
N LEU A 172 -10.75 0.10 15.57
CA LEU A 172 -9.90 0.20 16.78
C LEU A 172 -8.92 1.39 16.68
N LEU A 173 -8.28 1.61 15.53
CA LEU A 173 -7.44 2.79 15.31
C LEU A 173 -8.22 4.09 15.51
N LYS A 174 -9.45 4.17 15.00
CA LYS A 174 -10.35 5.32 15.20
C LYS A 174 -10.69 5.51 16.68
N LYS A 175 -11.03 4.43 17.38
CA LYS A 175 -11.42 4.45 18.79
C LYS A 175 -10.31 5.07 19.68
N TYR A 176 -9.05 4.73 19.41
CA TYR A 176 -7.90 5.19 20.19
C TYR A 176 -7.13 6.35 19.55
N ASN A 177 -7.67 6.96 18.47
CA ASN A 177 -7.03 8.03 17.71
C ASN A 177 -5.57 7.71 17.31
N LEU A 178 -5.35 6.48 16.89
CA LEU A 178 -4.05 5.99 16.43
C LEU A 178 -4.02 5.93 14.91
N LYS A 179 -2.82 6.03 14.34
CA LYS A 179 -2.55 5.80 12.91
C LYS A 179 -1.62 4.60 12.73
N ALA A 180 -1.69 3.98 11.58
CA ALA A 180 -0.90 2.80 11.23
C ALA A 180 -0.44 2.84 9.77
N VAL A 181 0.33 1.84 9.39
CA VAL A 181 0.86 1.63 8.05
C VAL A 181 0.32 0.30 7.53
N PHE A 182 -0.26 0.32 6.33
CA PHE A 182 -0.80 -0.87 5.69
C PHE A 182 -0.02 -1.18 4.42
N PHE A 183 0.60 -2.35 4.37
CA PHE A 183 1.29 -2.85 3.17
C PHE A 183 0.33 -3.73 2.37
N ILE A 184 -0.07 -3.25 1.19
CA ILE A 184 -1.14 -3.84 0.39
C ILE A 184 -0.59 -4.65 -0.77
N ILE A 185 -1.08 -5.88 -0.93
CA ILE A 185 -0.91 -6.70 -2.14
C ILE A 185 -1.87 -6.14 -3.19
N SER A 186 -1.36 -5.31 -4.11
CA SER A 186 -2.21 -4.53 -5.01
C SER A 186 -3.08 -5.36 -5.96
N GLY A 187 -2.60 -6.52 -6.38
CA GLY A 187 -3.35 -7.44 -7.24
C GLY A 187 -4.48 -8.20 -6.54
N LYS A 188 -4.58 -8.12 -5.20
CA LYS A 188 -5.65 -8.77 -4.43
C LYS A 188 -6.85 -7.85 -4.20
N ALA A 189 -6.66 -6.54 -4.25
CA ALA A 189 -7.73 -5.57 -4.05
C ALA A 189 -8.81 -5.73 -5.14
N ASP A 190 -10.07 -5.83 -4.74
CA ASP A 190 -11.27 -6.11 -5.56
C ASP A 190 -11.27 -7.49 -6.27
N THR A 191 -10.22 -8.29 -6.19
CA THR A 191 -10.12 -9.59 -6.89
C THR A 191 -10.31 -10.78 -5.96
N ASP A 192 -10.08 -10.61 -4.66
CA ASP A 192 -10.18 -11.66 -3.67
C ASP A 192 -10.97 -11.15 -2.43
N PRO A 193 -12.10 -11.77 -2.08
CA PRO A 193 -12.99 -11.28 -1.00
C PRO A 193 -12.37 -11.37 0.40
N LEU A 194 -11.25 -12.06 0.55
CA LEU A 194 -10.50 -12.14 1.81
C LEU A 194 -9.61 -10.90 2.03
N PHE A 195 -9.47 -10.05 1.01
CA PHE A 195 -8.66 -8.85 1.06
C PHE A 195 -9.53 -7.59 0.96
N VAL A 196 -8.95 -6.45 1.34
CA VAL A 196 -9.59 -5.15 1.27
C VAL A 196 -9.88 -4.74 -0.18
N THR A 197 -11.00 -4.09 -0.41
CA THR A 197 -11.33 -3.45 -1.68
C THR A 197 -10.62 -2.11 -1.82
N TRP A 198 -10.52 -1.57 -3.04
CA TRP A 198 -9.95 -0.24 -3.26
C TRP A 198 -10.71 0.85 -2.49
N ASP A 199 -12.03 0.72 -2.32
CA ASP A 199 -12.82 1.65 -1.51
C ASP A 199 -12.50 1.54 -0.01
N GLU A 200 -12.30 0.33 0.49
CA GLU A 200 -11.87 0.10 1.87
C GLU A 200 -10.45 0.64 2.12
N ILE A 201 -9.52 0.47 1.16
CA ILE A 201 -8.17 1.04 1.24
C ILE A 201 -8.22 2.57 1.31
N ARG A 202 -9.07 3.22 0.48
CA ARG A 202 -9.24 4.68 0.55
C ARG A 202 -9.74 5.12 1.93
N LYS A 203 -10.72 4.43 2.49
CA LYS A 203 -11.25 4.74 3.84
C LYS A 203 -10.22 4.55 4.95
N ILE A 204 -9.29 3.60 4.80
CA ILE A 204 -8.15 3.43 5.71
C ILE A 204 -7.22 4.64 5.59
N ALA A 205 -6.88 5.07 4.38
CA ALA A 205 -6.07 6.25 4.14
C ALA A 205 -6.74 7.53 4.66
N GLU A 206 -8.04 7.68 4.41
CA GLU A 206 -8.86 8.80 4.88
C GLU A 206 -8.88 8.97 6.40
N GLN A 207 -8.64 7.93 7.14
CA GLN A 207 -8.53 8.02 8.62
C GLN A 207 -7.14 8.51 9.07
N GLY A 208 -6.19 8.76 8.14
CA GLY A 208 -4.84 9.23 8.43
C GLY A 208 -3.80 8.12 8.57
N SER A 209 -4.15 6.88 8.24
CA SER A 209 -3.20 5.78 8.12
C SER A 209 -2.55 5.75 6.75
N GLU A 210 -1.34 5.18 6.65
CA GLU A 210 -0.59 5.12 5.38
C GLU A 210 -0.82 3.82 4.63
N ILE A 211 -0.82 3.93 3.30
CA ILE A 211 -0.92 2.79 2.39
C ILE A 211 0.38 2.66 1.61
N TRP A 212 1.00 1.47 1.66
CA TRP A 212 2.25 1.17 0.96
C TRP A 212 2.21 -0.15 0.21
N SER A 213 3.24 -0.38 -0.61
CA SER A 213 3.29 -1.55 -1.48
C SER A 213 3.77 -2.81 -0.76
N HIS A 214 3.04 -3.92 -1.00
CA HIS A 214 3.44 -5.30 -0.69
C HIS A 214 3.49 -6.19 -1.93
N SER A 215 4.01 -5.63 -3.04
CA SER A 215 4.02 -6.24 -4.38
C SER A 215 2.64 -6.38 -5.03
N VAL A 216 2.61 -6.94 -6.24
CA VAL A 216 1.35 -7.22 -6.95
C VAL A 216 0.72 -8.53 -6.48
N ASN A 217 1.52 -9.63 -6.42
CA ASN A 217 1.00 -10.99 -6.22
C ASN A 217 1.49 -11.69 -4.95
N HIS A 218 2.37 -11.04 -4.17
CA HIS A 218 2.98 -11.62 -2.97
C HIS A 218 3.86 -12.85 -3.26
N TYR A 219 4.52 -12.91 -4.39
CA TYR A 219 5.49 -13.97 -4.66
C TYR A 219 6.79 -13.77 -3.87
N ALA A 220 7.55 -14.85 -3.67
CA ALA A 220 8.93 -14.78 -3.18
C ALA A 220 9.80 -14.10 -4.25
N ILE A 221 9.87 -12.77 -4.23
CA ILE A 221 10.39 -11.93 -5.34
C ILE A 221 11.81 -12.33 -5.75
N SER A 222 12.66 -12.79 -4.80
CA SER A 222 14.02 -13.24 -5.09
C SER A 222 14.09 -14.48 -6.00
N THR A 223 12.99 -15.21 -6.19
CA THR A 223 12.95 -16.39 -7.09
C THR A 223 12.54 -16.04 -8.52
N LEU A 224 12.11 -14.80 -8.76
CA LEU A 224 11.60 -14.36 -10.05
C LEU A 224 12.73 -13.94 -11.01
N SER A 225 12.42 -13.93 -12.30
CA SER A 225 13.26 -13.26 -13.29
C SER A 225 13.31 -11.74 -13.04
N LEU A 226 14.27 -11.02 -13.63
CA LEU A 226 14.37 -9.57 -13.45
C LEU A 226 13.10 -8.84 -13.94
N SER A 227 12.46 -9.30 -15.01
CA SER A 227 11.17 -8.76 -15.47
C SER A 227 10.05 -9.00 -14.45
N GLY A 228 10.01 -10.19 -13.85
CA GLY A 228 9.08 -10.49 -12.77
C GLY A 228 9.32 -9.63 -11.53
N VAL A 229 10.58 -9.42 -11.14
CA VAL A 229 10.95 -8.50 -10.04
C VAL A 229 10.42 -7.08 -10.33
N ARG A 230 10.65 -6.56 -11.53
CA ARG A 230 10.17 -5.23 -11.92
C ARG A 230 8.65 -5.14 -11.89
N TYR A 231 7.96 -6.14 -12.40
CA TYR A 231 6.51 -6.19 -12.33
C TYR A 231 6.00 -6.14 -10.88
N GLU A 232 6.55 -6.97 -9.99
CA GLU A 232 6.12 -6.99 -8.58
C GLU A 232 6.44 -5.68 -7.84
N VAL A 233 7.57 -5.04 -8.14
CA VAL A 233 8.04 -3.83 -7.45
C VAL A 233 7.45 -2.56 -8.05
N ILE A 234 7.54 -2.39 -9.38
CA ILE A 234 7.18 -1.14 -10.06
C ILE A 234 5.68 -1.04 -10.30
N ASP A 235 5.05 -2.14 -10.81
CA ASP A 235 3.64 -2.06 -11.16
C ASP A 235 2.73 -2.04 -9.93
N SER A 236 3.14 -2.64 -8.80
CA SER A 236 2.41 -2.47 -7.53
C SER A 236 2.36 -1.01 -7.08
N LYS A 237 3.48 -0.28 -7.18
CA LYS A 237 3.53 1.16 -6.91
C LYS A 237 2.59 1.93 -7.81
N LYS A 238 2.70 1.72 -9.14
CA LYS A 238 1.85 2.40 -10.13
C LYS A 238 0.37 2.14 -9.90
N GLN A 239 -0.01 0.89 -9.59
CA GLN A 239 -1.40 0.53 -9.30
C GLN A 239 -1.94 1.27 -8.07
N LEU A 240 -1.17 1.30 -6.97
CA LEU A 240 -1.54 2.01 -5.76
C LEU A 240 -1.65 3.53 -6.00
N GLU A 241 -0.65 4.13 -6.64
CA GLU A 241 -0.64 5.56 -6.97
C GLU A 241 -1.81 5.94 -7.87
N ALA A 242 -2.10 5.16 -8.92
CA ALA A 242 -3.22 5.40 -9.82
C ALA A 242 -4.59 5.28 -9.13
N LYS A 243 -4.73 4.34 -8.18
CA LYS A 243 -6.01 4.11 -7.48
C LYS A 243 -6.26 5.07 -6.32
N LEU A 244 -5.19 5.54 -5.68
CA LEU A 244 -5.29 6.36 -4.47
C LEU A 244 -5.00 7.84 -4.73
N GLY A 245 -4.30 8.18 -5.80
CA GLY A 245 -3.82 9.54 -6.03
C GLY A 245 -2.76 10.00 -5.01
N LEU A 246 -2.10 9.08 -4.33
CA LEU A 246 -1.13 9.33 -3.26
C LEU A 246 0.24 8.78 -3.65
N PRO A 247 1.35 9.48 -3.35
CA PRO A 247 2.68 8.96 -3.62
C PRO A 247 2.99 7.77 -2.70
N ILE A 248 3.54 6.71 -3.26
CA ILE A 248 3.90 5.47 -2.56
C ILE A 248 5.41 5.44 -2.35
N ILE A 249 5.87 5.68 -1.11
CA ILE A 249 7.31 5.83 -0.78
C ILE A 249 7.92 4.63 -0.07
N SER A 250 7.12 3.64 0.32
CA SER A 250 7.64 2.49 1.06
C SER A 250 7.18 1.16 0.46
N PHE A 251 8.05 0.16 0.60
CA PHE A 251 7.86 -1.21 0.14
C PHE A 251 8.04 -2.20 1.30
N CYS A 252 7.28 -3.28 1.30
CA CYS A 252 7.53 -4.43 2.18
C CYS A 252 7.82 -5.66 1.32
N TYR A 253 8.93 -6.33 1.61
CA TYR A 253 9.32 -7.55 0.89
C TYR A 253 8.39 -8.71 1.26
N PRO A 254 7.64 -9.31 0.30
CA PRO A 254 6.85 -10.50 0.55
C PRO A 254 7.70 -11.61 1.19
N MET A 255 7.19 -12.20 2.28
CA MET A 255 7.88 -13.23 3.06
C MET A 255 9.26 -12.79 3.60
N GLY A 256 9.61 -11.50 3.49
CA GLY A 256 10.94 -10.99 3.80
C GLY A 256 12.05 -11.48 2.86
N ARG A 257 11.70 -12.00 1.67
CA ARG A 257 12.66 -12.58 0.72
C ARG A 257 13.07 -11.58 -0.34
N TYR A 258 14.35 -11.24 -0.37
CA TYR A 258 14.98 -10.38 -1.38
C TYR A 258 16.45 -10.76 -1.57
N ASP A 259 17.00 -10.36 -2.70
CA ASP A 259 18.42 -10.44 -3.04
C ASP A 259 18.92 -9.08 -3.58
N ALA A 260 20.17 -9.01 -4.00
CA ALA A 260 20.77 -7.77 -4.49
C ALA A 260 20.06 -7.20 -5.75
N ARG A 261 19.45 -8.06 -6.59
CA ARG A 261 18.68 -7.63 -7.77
C ARG A 261 17.39 -6.94 -7.36
N VAL A 262 16.65 -7.56 -6.44
CA VAL A 262 15.41 -7.01 -5.87
C VAL A 262 15.70 -5.69 -5.16
N LEU A 263 16.74 -5.66 -4.32
CA LEU A 263 17.15 -4.46 -3.58
C LEU A 263 17.40 -3.29 -4.53
N LYS A 264 18.14 -3.54 -5.64
CA LYS A 264 18.46 -2.52 -6.64
C LYS A 264 17.20 -1.95 -7.33
N GLU A 265 16.18 -2.75 -7.62
CA GLU A 265 14.93 -2.25 -8.22
C GLU A 265 14.10 -1.48 -7.17
N VAL A 266 14.05 -1.95 -5.91
CA VAL A 266 13.37 -1.24 -4.81
C VAL A 266 14.03 0.11 -4.51
N GLU A 267 15.36 0.20 -4.51
CA GLU A 267 16.11 1.45 -4.30
C GLU A 267 15.81 2.54 -5.32
N LYS A 268 15.43 2.16 -6.55
CA LYS A 268 15.07 3.13 -7.60
C LYS A 268 13.68 3.73 -7.40
N GLU A 269 12.78 2.96 -6.82
CA GLU A 269 11.35 3.28 -6.78
C GLU A 269 10.87 3.83 -5.43
N TYR A 270 11.52 3.46 -4.34
CA TYR A 270 11.04 3.73 -2.99
C TYR A 270 12.08 4.46 -2.15
N LEU A 271 11.63 5.19 -1.15
CA LEU A 271 12.49 5.84 -0.15
C LEU A 271 12.86 4.86 0.97
N PHE A 272 11.94 3.98 1.34
CA PHE A 272 12.10 3.00 2.40
C PHE A 272 11.69 1.60 1.95
N ALA A 273 12.29 0.58 2.58
CA ALA A 273 11.74 -0.76 2.50
C ALA A 273 11.91 -1.52 3.81
N ARG A 274 10.81 -2.18 4.23
CA ARG A 274 10.75 -2.97 5.45
C ARG A 274 11.03 -4.43 5.15
N SER A 275 11.89 -5.03 5.95
CA SER A 275 12.18 -6.46 5.93
C SER A 275 11.49 -7.18 7.10
N THR A 276 11.67 -8.51 7.20
CA THR A 276 11.25 -9.32 8.34
C THR A 276 12.41 -9.59 9.33
N LYS A 277 13.55 -8.91 9.16
CA LYS A 277 14.69 -9.00 10.09
C LYS A 277 14.28 -8.48 11.45
N TRP A 278 14.64 -9.20 12.50
CA TRP A 278 14.30 -8.78 13.86
C TRP A 278 15.13 -7.57 14.30
N GLY A 279 14.49 -6.58 14.89
CA GLY A 279 15.14 -5.40 15.48
C GLY A 279 14.27 -4.16 15.52
N ASP A 280 14.79 -3.14 16.20
CA ASP A 280 14.14 -1.84 16.41
C ASP A 280 15.04 -0.66 16.02
N LEU A 281 16.25 -0.94 15.50
CA LEU A 281 17.22 0.08 15.16
C LEU A 281 17.13 0.44 13.67
N PHE A 282 16.57 1.62 13.41
CA PHE A 282 16.64 2.26 12.11
C PHE A 282 18.05 2.80 11.85
N ARG A 283 18.56 2.58 10.64
CA ARG A 283 19.76 3.21 10.08
C ARG A 283 19.45 3.67 8.67
N PHE A 284 19.66 4.94 8.36
CA PHE A 284 19.40 5.46 7.01
C PHE A 284 20.19 4.70 5.93
N ALA A 285 21.43 4.33 6.21
CA ALA A 285 22.25 3.53 5.29
C ALA A 285 21.65 2.12 5.00
N LYS A 286 20.70 1.67 5.80
CA LYS A 286 19.96 0.40 5.68
C LYS A 286 18.45 0.62 5.51
N ARG A 287 18.04 1.79 5.00
CA ARG A 287 16.63 2.17 4.86
C ARG A 287 15.81 1.27 3.92
N PHE A 288 16.46 0.43 3.15
CA PHE A 288 15.82 -0.59 2.32
C PHE A 288 15.84 -2.00 2.94
N GLU A 289 16.26 -2.11 4.18
CA GLU A 289 16.31 -3.36 4.96
C GLU A 289 15.85 -3.11 6.40
N ILE A 290 14.85 -2.21 6.59
CA ILE A 290 14.41 -1.78 7.92
C ILE A 290 13.94 -2.99 8.72
N PRO A 291 14.47 -3.20 9.93
CA PRO A 291 14.08 -4.32 10.77
C PRO A 291 12.69 -4.11 11.38
N THR A 292 12.10 -5.17 11.89
CA THR A 292 10.76 -5.17 12.48
C THR A 292 10.67 -6.13 13.66
N ILE A 293 9.67 -5.95 14.49
CA ILE A 293 9.30 -6.85 15.59
C ILE A 293 8.02 -7.57 15.18
N ARG A 294 8.14 -8.87 14.89
CA ARG A 294 6.95 -9.68 14.59
C ARG A 294 6.13 -9.89 15.86
N VAL A 295 4.85 -9.63 15.78
CA VAL A 295 3.91 -9.91 16.86
C VAL A 295 3.28 -11.27 16.62
N PHE A 296 3.41 -12.16 17.60
CA PHE A 296 2.88 -13.52 17.59
C PHE A 296 1.58 -13.61 18.42
N PRO A 297 0.74 -14.61 18.22
CA PRO A 297 -0.49 -14.79 19.01
C PRO A 297 -0.22 -14.89 20.52
N THR A 298 0.97 -15.31 20.91
CA THR A 298 1.41 -15.43 22.32
C THR A 298 2.12 -14.20 22.86
N THR A 299 2.44 -13.22 22.02
CA THR A 299 3.16 -12.00 22.45
C THR A 299 2.35 -11.22 23.48
N LYS A 300 2.99 -10.90 24.61
CA LYS A 300 2.39 -10.09 25.68
C LYS A 300 2.80 -8.63 25.53
N ILE A 301 1.92 -7.70 25.97
CA ILE A 301 2.20 -6.27 25.94
C ILE A 301 3.48 -5.93 26.71
N GLY A 302 3.73 -6.56 27.85
CA GLY A 302 4.96 -6.35 28.64
C GLY A 302 6.25 -6.74 27.91
N GLU A 303 6.18 -7.66 26.93
CA GLU A 303 7.33 -8.01 26.08
C GLU A 303 7.60 -6.93 25.02
N LEU A 304 6.55 -6.24 24.57
CA LEU A 304 6.64 -5.13 23.65
C LEU A 304 7.04 -3.84 24.37
N ALA A 305 6.59 -3.67 25.63
CA ALA A 305 6.81 -2.46 26.43
C ALA A 305 8.31 -2.13 26.62
N LYS A 306 9.19 -3.12 26.61
CA LYS A 306 10.64 -2.91 26.70
C LYS A 306 11.25 -2.13 25.51
N TYR A 307 10.52 -2.01 24.39
CA TYR A 307 10.97 -1.27 23.21
C TYR A 307 10.51 0.19 23.20
N TRP A 308 9.54 0.57 24.07
CA TRP A 308 9.06 1.96 24.13
C TRP A 308 9.93 2.88 25.00
N TRP A 309 10.75 2.30 25.86
CA TRP A 309 11.63 3.03 26.75
C TRP A 309 13.03 3.05 26.17
N LEU A 310 13.39 4.14 25.56
CA LEU A 310 14.72 4.35 24.95
C LEU A 310 15.60 5.17 25.85
#